data_80659f5586f10e743133b3c00aa40205
#
_entry.id   80659f5586f10e743133b3c00aa40205
#
_cell.length_a   1.000
_cell.length_b   1.000
_cell.length_c   1.000
_cell.angle_alpha   90.00
_cell.angle_beta   90.00
_cell.angle_gamma   90.00
#
_symmetry.space_group_name_H-M   'P 1'
#
loop_
_entity.id
_entity.type
_entity.pdbx_description
1 polymer ?
#
loop_
_entity_poly.entity_id
_entity_poly.type
_entity_poly.pdbx_seq_one_letter_code
_entity_poly.pdbx_strand_id
1 'polypeptide(L)'
;MTKDLSQAMLELVDKECERAVIGALITHPSCYYEVGNILKADIFTDPKYRAIFEAVSYMLFNGQAVDLVTLSTYMMQNPVKGVTVEPYEIADISSSCITSATVYYNTTNLNDLWQRRQVLLNLHNLADGAADRTKDITYTISEAAEKMQSISDNAVTDISTAADALDELEAMLIAQTQGEGAGAKTGFMCFDERGGLKPTHLNVIGAYPGQGKSSIALQMAINVAVEGDPIAFYTMEMSKAELMARAAAADAGLNVSTMLNSPEQLTQEEWQRFRTSKARLARLPIYFNEKATTSIEDLLCSARTFVRRNKIRGIFVDYLQIMSTSRRDKKASREEFYGDVVRMLKNLAKQENIFVVLLSQLSRDHDSKEPSPDYLRGSGQILEGCDNCYLIFRPEATGSRYSGKYANADPKGTAQIQVCKCRNGQVWQKYILGFKGEQTQFFELSSVPSLSPYSHKSENEPF
;
A
#
# COMPACT_ATOMS: atom_id res chain seq x y z
N MET A 1 13.08 -36.63 -5.41
CA MET A 1 12.85 -35.22 -5.76
C MET A 1 14.12 -34.44 -6.08
N THR A 2 15.19 -34.52 -5.31
CA THR A 2 16.42 -33.73 -5.55
C THR A 2 17.17 -34.00 -6.86
N LYS A 3 17.20 -35.23 -7.39
CA LYS A 3 17.79 -35.54 -8.71
C LYS A 3 17.01 -34.96 -9.88
N ASP A 4 15.69 -34.96 -9.76
CA ASP A 4 14.78 -34.42 -10.79
C ASP A 4 14.90 -32.89 -10.94
N LEU A 5 15.00 -32.15 -9.81
CA LEU A 5 15.11 -30.69 -9.85
C LEU A 5 16.45 -30.24 -10.48
N SER A 6 17.57 -30.88 -10.11
CA SER A 6 18.89 -30.55 -10.68
C SER A 6 18.91 -30.76 -12.18
N GLN A 7 18.27 -31.79 -12.68
CA GLN A 7 18.19 -32.08 -14.11
C GLN A 7 17.27 -31.08 -14.83
N ALA A 8 16.11 -30.75 -14.27
CA ALA A 8 15.23 -29.71 -14.80
C ALA A 8 15.91 -28.35 -14.86
N MET A 9 16.74 -28.01 -13.85
CA MET A 9 17.47 -26.75 -13.85
C MET A 9 18.57 -26.71 -14.91
N LEU A 10 19.22 -27.85 -15.24
CA LEU A 10 20.24 -27.92 -16.30
C LEU A 10 19.59 -27.71 -17.69
N GLU A 11 18.37 -28.17 -17.90
CA GLU A 11 17.64 -27.96 -19.15
C GLU A 11 17.22 -26.49 -19.37
N LEU A 12 17.23 -25.67 -18.31
CA LEU A 12 16.94 -24.24 -18.33
C LEU A 12 18.21 -23.36 -18.38
N VAL A 13 19.29 -23.86 -18.97
CA VAL A 13 20.56 -23.17 -19.18
C VAL A 13 20.86 -23.07 -20.66
N ASP A 14 21.14 -21.88 -21.14
CA ASP A 14 21.53 -21.62 -22.52
C ASP A 14 22.87 -20.86 -22.54
N LYS A 15 23.96 -21.61 -22.51
CA LYS A 15 25.31 -21.05 -22.49
C LYS A 15 25.70 -20.29 -23.77
N GLU A 16 25.11 -20.66 -24.90
CA GLU A 16 25.35 -19.96 -26.16
C GLU A 16 24.70 -18.58 -26.13
N CYS A 17 23.48 -18.49 -25.64
CA CYS A 17 22.81 -17.19 -25.39
C CYS A 17 23.56 -16.34 -24.37
N GLU A 18 24.05 -16.93 -23.25
CA GLU A 18 24.81 -16.20 -22.25
C GLU A 18 26.10 -15.62 -22.88
N ARG A 19 26.83 -16.44 -23.64
CA ARG A 19 28.05 -16.03 -24.35
C ARG A 19 27.75 -14.92 -25.35
N ALA A 20 26.70 -15.06 -26.15
CA ALA A 20 26.33 -14.07 -27.16
C ALA A 20 25.99 -12.71 -26.55
N VAL A 21 25.25 -12.69 -25.42
CA VAL A 21 24.91 -11.45 -24.71
C VAL A 21 26.16 -10.78 -24.13
N ILE A 22 27.02 -11.53 -23.44
CA ILE A 22 28.29 -10.99 -22.90
C ILE A 22 29.18 -10.49 -24.01
N GLY A 23 29.31 -11.24 -25.11
CA GLY A 23 30.09 -10.83 -26.28
C GLY A 23 29.59 -9.51 -26.90
N ALA A 24 28.25 -9.34 -26.99
CA ALA A 24 27.63 -8.10 -27.47
C ALA A 24 27.92 -6.92 -26.54
N LEU A 25 27.84 -7.11 -25.23
CA LEU A 25 28.15 -6.07 -24.23
C LEU A 25 29.62 -5.61 -24.28
N ILE A 26 30.53 -6.48 -24.62
CA ILE A 26 31.96 -6.14 -24.75
C ILE A 26 32.25 -5.41 -26.08
N THR A 27 31.68 -5.91 -27.20
CA THR A 27 31.98 -5.40 -28.54
C THR A 27 31.16 -4.17 -28.89
N HIS A 28 29.95 -4.06 -28.37
CA HIS A 28 28.97 -2.98 -28.59
C HIS A 28 28.39 -2.50 -27.25
N PRO A 29 29.12 -1.82 -26.38
CA PRO A 29 28.70 -1.47 -25.05
C PRO A 29 27.39 -0.62 -24.99
N SER A 30 27.10 0.10 -26.08
CA SER A 30 25.85 0.90 -26.21
C SER A 30 24.59 0.04 -26.13
N CYS A 31 24.65 -1.24 -26.48
CA CYS A 31 23.49 -2.13 -26.39
C CYS A 31 23.09 -2.41 -24.91
N TYR A 32 23.97 -2.12 -23.94
CA TYR A 32 23.61 -2.20 -22.54
C TYR A 32 22.41 -1.29 -22.18
N TYR A 33 22.30 -0.12 -22.81
CA TYR A 33 21.17 0.80 -22.56
C TYR A 33 19.83 0.26 -23.08
N GLU A 34 19.85 -0.70 -24.00
CA GLU A 34 18.64 -1.36 -24.53
C GLU A 34 18.17 -2.53 -23.66
N VAL A 35 19.11 -3.21 -22.99
CA VAL A 35 18.83 -4.46 -22.26
C VAL A 35 19.15 -4.41 -20.77
N GLY A 36 19.78 -3.35 -20.28
CA GLY A 36 20.25 -3.23 -18.91
C GLY A 36 19.14 -3.23 -17.84
N ASN A 37 17.92 -2.89 -18.22
CA ASN A 37 16.73 -3.00 -17.35
C ASN A 37 16.24 -4.44 -17.19
N ILE A 38 16.57 -5.33 -18.13
CA ILE A 38 16.18 -6.75 -18.13
C ILE A 38 17.29 -7.58 -17.48
N LEU A 39 18.57 -7.24 -17.78
CA LEU A 39 19.73 -8.01 -17.34
C LEU A 39 20.01 -7.81 -15.84
N LYS A 40 20.29 -8.94 -15.19
CA LYS A 40 20.79 -9.02 -13.82
C LYS A 40 21.93 -10.05 -13.77
N ALA A 41 22.84 -9.88 -12.83
CA ALA A 41 23.96 -10.83 -12.67
C ALA A 41 23.48 -12.28 -12.52
N ASP A 42 22.37 -12.50 -11.80
CA ASP A 42 21.80 -13.82 -11.53
C ASP A 42 21.15 -14.52 -12.75
N ILE A 43 20.98 -13.81 -13.86
CA ILE A 43 20.51 -14.38 -15.11
C ILE A 43 21.56 -15.35 -15.66
N PHE A 44 22.84 -14.99 -15.50
CA PHE A 44 23.97 -15.79 -15.98
C PHE A 44 24.26 -16.96 -15.03
N THR A 45 24.28 -18.16 -15.59
CA THR A 45 24.58 -19.39 -14.84
C THR A 45 26.06 -19.63 -14.70
N ASP A 46 26.87 -19.15 -15.65
CA ASP A 46 28.33 -19.25 -15.59
C ASP A 46 28.91 -18.15 -14.69
N PRO A 47 29.66 -18.50 -13.62
CA PRO A 47 30.26 -17.51 -12.73
C PRO A 47 31.17 -16.50 -13.44
N LYS A 48 31.83 -16.90 -14.54
CA LYS A 48 32.67 -16.00 -15.32
C LYS A 48 31.86 -14.96 -16.07
N TYR A 49 30.77 -15.37 -16.71
CA TYR A 49 29.86 -14.44 -17.40
C TYR A 49 29.17 -13.45 -16.41
N ARG A 50 28.83 -13.95 -15.23
CA ARG A 50 28.34 -13.10 -14.15
C ARG A 50 29.35 -12.02 -13.75
N ALA A 51 30.60 -12.43 -13.50
CA ALA A 51 31.65 -11.49 -13.13
C ALA A 51 31.96 -10.46 -14.23
N ILE A 52 31.96 -10.88 -15.50
CA ILE A 52 32.13 -9.98 -16.65
C ILE A 52 30.96 -8.99 -16.72
N PHE A 53 29.71 -9.45 -16.58
CA PHE A 53 28.55 -8.59 -16.60
C PHE A 53 28.59 -7.54 -15.48
N GLU A 54 28.93 -7.92 -14.25
CA GLU A 54 29.11 -7.01 -13.13
C GLU A 54 30.17 -5.95 -13.39
N ALA A 55 31.31 -6.36 -13.97
CA ALA A 55 32.36 -5.44 -14.33
C ALA A 55 31.92 -4.45 -15.42
N VAL A 56 31.31 -4.93 -16.50
CA VAL A 56 30.81 -4.10 -17.60
C VAL A 56 29.76 -3.11 -17.07
N SER A 57 28.80 -3.58 -16.26
CA SER A 57 27.75 -2.74 -15.66
C SER A 57 28.35 -1.65 -14.78
N TYR A 58 29.32 -1.98 -13.94
CA TYR A 58 30.00 -1.01 -13.09
C TYR A 58 30.78 0.05 -13.90
N MET A 59 31.53 -0.39 -14.92
CA MET A 59 32.31 0.51 -15.77
C MET A 59 31.40 1.49 -16.52
N LEU A 60 30.31 1.01 -17.12
CA LEU A 60 29.33 1.86 -17.83
C LEU A 60 28.62 2.82 -16.88
N PHE A 61 28.21 2.35 -15.69
CA PHE A 61 27.60 3.21 -14.70
C PHE A 61 28.50 4.37 -14.26
N ASN A 62 29.82 4.14 -14.19
CA ASN A 62 30.82 5.16 -13.84
C ASN A 62 31.36 5.93 -15.07
N GLY A 63 30.74 5.79 -16.23
CA GLY A 63 31.16 6.50 -17.45
C GLY A 63 32.51 6.06 -18.02
N GLN A 64 32.96 4.87 -17.66
CA GLN A 64 34.23 4.31 -18.17
C GLN A 64 34.00 3.62 -19.53
N ALA A 65 34.92 3.76 -20.43
CA ALA A 65 34.86 3.05 -21.69
C ALA A 65 35.04 1.54 -21.48
N VAL A 66 34.20 0.74 -22.14
CA VAL A 66 34.32 -0.73 -22.13
C VAL A 66 34.81 -1.20 -23.47
N ASP A 67 35.96 -1.83 -23.45
CA ASP A 67 36.53 -2.58 -24.53
C ASP A 67 37.40 -3.75 -23.99
N LEU A 68 37.96 -4.56 -24.86
CA LEU A 68 38.76 -5.73 -24.48
C LEU A 68 39.89 -5.38 -23.51
N VAL A 69 40.59 -4.26 -23.73
CA VAL A 69 41.76 -3.86 -22.95
C VAL A 69 41.36 -3.29 -21.59
N THR A 70 40.39 -2.37 -21.60
CA THR A 70 39.92 -1.70 -20.39
C THR A 70 39.23 -2.68 -19.45
N LEU A 71 38.40 -3.58 -19.99
CA LEU A 71 37.73 -4.62 -19.21
C LEU A 71 38.71 -5.63 -18.61
N SER A 72 39.68 -6.11 -19.42
CA SER A 72 40.68 -7.04 -18.92
C SER A 72 41.54 -6.40 -17.81
N THR A 73 41.93 -5.14 -17.97
CA THR A 73 42.65 -4.37 -16.95
C THR A 73 41.83 -4.21 -15.68
N TYR A 74 40.56 -3.85 -15.83
CA TYR A 74 39.62 -3.68 -14.68
C TYR A 74 39.49 -5.00 -13.90
N MET A 75 39.24 -6.13 -14.55
CA MET A 75 39.09 -7.43 -13.91
C MET A 75 40.35 -7.92 -13.21
N MET A 76 41.53 -7.64 -13.77
CA MET A 76 42.81 -7.92 -13.12
C MET A 76 43.02 -7.11 -11.83
N GLN A 77 42.57 -5.84 -11.82
CA GLN A 77 42.67 -4.95 -10.66
C GLN A 77 41.63 -5.24 -9.59
N ASN A 78 40.48 -5.81 -9.99
CA ASN A 78 39.35 -6.10 -9.13
C ASN A 78 38.97 -7.59 -9.18
N PRO A 79 39.78 -8.48 -8.61
CA PRO A 79 39.54 -9.91 -8.69
C PRO A 79 38.28 -10.32 -7.88
N VAL A 80 37.43 -11.12 -8.49
CA VAL A 80 36.26 -11.71 -7.84
C VAL A 80 36.70 -13.00 -7.14
N LYS A 81 36.38 -13.12 -5.84
CA LYS A 81 36.79 -14.29 -5.05
C LYS A 81 36.26 -15.60 -5.65
N GLY A 82 37.16 -16.50 -6.02
CA GLY A 82 36.79 -17.82 -6.56
C GLY A 82 36.48 -17.85 -8.06
N VAL A 83 36.62 -16.71 -8.77
CA VAL A 83 36.44 -16.64 -10.23
C VAL A 83 37.64 -15.98 -10.85
N THR A 84 38.31 -16.70 -11.75
CA THR A 84 39.41 -16.16 -12.55
C THR A 84 38.95 -16.08 -14.00
N VAL A 85 39.05 -14.90 -14.59
CA VAL A 85 38.78 -14.68 -16.02
C VAL A 85 40.03 -14.16 -16.65
N GLU A 86 40.58 -14.95 -17.54
CA GLU A 86 41.82 -14.62 -18.24
C GLU A 86 41.56 -13.71 -19.45
N PRO A 87 42.49 -12.81 -19.82
CA PRO A 87 42.31 -11.91 -20.97
C PRO A 87 41.96 -12.61 -22.27
N TYR A 88 42.52 -13.82 -22.51
CA TYR A 88 42.22 -14.57 -23.71
C TYR A 88 40.78 -15.08 -23.75
N GLU A 89 40.15 -15.34 -22.59
CA GLU A 89 38.75 -15.76 -22.51
C GLU A 89 37.84 -14.59 -22.88
N ILE A 90 38.14 -13.36 -22.41
CA ILE A 90 37.42 -12.15 -22.79
C ILE A 90 37.54 -11.93 -24.30
N ALA A 91 38.76 -12.14 -24.88
CA ALA A 91 38.97 -12.03 -26.32
C ALA A 91 38.18 -13.08 -27.12
N ASP A 92 38.12 -14.31 -26.63
CA ASP A 92 37.38 -15.41 -27.25
C ASP A 92 35.84 -15.13 -27.22
N ILE A 93 35.31 -14.65 -26.10
CA ILE A 93 33.90 -14.27 -25.97
C ILE A 93 33.58 -13.10 -26.91
N SER A 94 34.41 -12.05 -26.94
CA SER A 94 34.19 -10.89 -27.79
C SER A 94 34.24 -11.23 -29.28
N SER A 95 35.14 -12.15 -29.69
CA SER A 95 35.26 -12.58 -31.08
C SER A 95 34.07 -13.41 -31.57
N SER A 96 33.30 -14.01 -30.67
CA SER A 96 32.13 -14.82 -31.01
C SER A 96 30.91 -13.96 -31.37
N CYS A 97 30.90 -12.66 -31.06
CA CYS A 97 29.80 -11.74 -31.32
C CYS A 97 30.12 -10.85 -32.54
N ILE A 98 29.42 -11.05 -33.64
CA ILE A 98 29.59 -10.26 -34.89
C ILE A 98 28.62 -9.06 -34.89
N THR A 99 27.50 -9.12 -34.19
CA THR A 99 26.47 -8.08 -34.21
C THR A 99 25.68 -8.03 -32.92
N SER A 100 25.26 -6.84 -32.51
CA SER A 100 24.33 -6.63 -31.38
C SER A 100 22.83 -6.79 -31.75
N ALA A 101 22.50 -7.05 -33.02
CA ALA A 101 21.12 -7.07 -33.51
C ALA A 101 20.21 -8.09 -32.79
N THR A 102 20.80 -9.16 -32.24
CA THR A 102 20.03 -10.22 -31.51
C THR A 102 20.10 -10.08 -30.00
N VAL A 103 20.78 -9.05 -29.47
CA VAL A 103 21.01 -8.93 -28.02
C VAL A 103 19.72 -8.85 -27.22
N TYR A 104 18.75 -8.11 -27.71
CA TYR A 104 17.43 -7.98 -27.04
C TYR A 104 16.71 -9.35 -27.00
N TYR A 105 16.66 -10.06 -28.12
CA TYR A 105 16.03 -11.37 -28.20
C TYR A 105 16.72 -12.38 -27.26
N ASN A 106 18.06 -12.45 -27.29
CA ASN A 106 18.83 -13.35 -26.44
C ASN A 106 18.65 -13.00 -24.95
N THR A 107 18.64 -11.72 -24.62
CA THR A 107 18.39 -11.26 -23.25
C THR A 107 17.00 -11.63 -22.76
N THR A 108 15.97 -11.49 -23.58
CA THR A 108 14.60 -11.89 -23.24
C THR A 108 14.50 -13.39 -23.03
N ASN A 109 15.15 -14.20 -23.87
CA ASN A 109 15.23 -15.65 -23.71
C ASN A 109 15.93 -16.04 -22.40
N LEU A 110 17.06 -15.42 -22.09
CA LEU A 110 17.78 -15.67 -20.83
C LEU A 110 16.94 -15.27 -19.60
N ASN A 111 16.20 -14.19 -19.69
CA ASN A 111 15.30 -13.76 -18.60
C ASN A 111 14.15 -14.76 -18.39
N ASP A 112 13.53 -15.28 -19.46
CA ASP A 112 12.51 -16.34 -19.36
C ASP A 112 13.09 -17.60 -18.69
N LEU A 113 14.28 -18.05 -19.11
CA LEU A 113 14.95 -19.19 -18.49
C LEU A 113 15.28 -18.94 -17.02
N TRP A 114 15.72 -17.73 -16.68
CA TRP A 114 15.96 -17.33 -15.29
C TRP A 114 14.68 -17.36 -14.45
N GLN A 115 13.59 -16.80 -14.96
CA GLN A 115 12.29 -16.81 -14.27
C GLN A 115 11.83 -18.25 -13.99
N ARG A 116 11.96 -19.14 -14.96
CA ARG A 116 11.63 -20.58 -14.79
C ARG A 116 12.47 -21.22 -13.70
N ARG A 117 13.79 -20.95 -13.67
CA ARG A 117 14.68 -21.41 -12.60
C ARG A 117 14.25 -20.88 -11.23
N GLN A 118 13.91 -19.59 -11.14
CA GLN A 118 13.45 -18.99 -9.88
C GLN A 118 12.13 -19.60 -9.39
N VAL A 119 11.20 -19.87 -10.29
CA VAL A 119 9.94 -20.55 -9.96
C VAL A 119 10.22 -21.95 -9.39
N LEU A 120 11.07 -22.76 -10.04
CA LEU A 120 11.43 -24.09 -9.56
C LEU A 120 12.13 -24.06 -8.19
N LEU A 121 13.05 -23.12 -7.98
CA LEU A 121 13.71 -22.91 -6.68
C LEU A 121 12.71 -22.53 -5.59
N ASN A 122 11.77 -21.64 -5.88
CA ASN A 122 10.78 -21.22 -4.93
C ASN A 122 9.82 -22.37 -4.56
N LEU A 123 9.40 -23.17 -5.53
CA LEU A 123 8.59 -24.36 -5.28
C LEU A 123 9.33 -25.41 -4.42
N HIS A 124 10.63 -25.58 -4.66
CA HIS A 124 11.45 -26.47 -3.83
C HIS A 124 11.55 -25.97 -2.39
N ASN A 125 11.87 -24.70 -2.20
CA ASN A 125 11.96 -24.08 -0.88
C ASN A 125 10.61 -24.12 -0.14
N LEU A 126 9.49 -23.94 -0.85
CA LEU A 126 8.16 -24.08 -0.29
C LEU A 126 7.89 -25.52 0.16
N ALA A 127 8.27 -26.51 -0.65
CA ALA A 127 8.10 -27.93 -0.30
C ALA A 127 8.93 -28.33 0.92
N ASP A 128 10.19 -27.89 0.98
CA ASP A 128 11.08 -28.13 2.12
C ASP A 128 10.56 -27.41 3.39
N GLY A 129 10.15 -26.17 3.26
CA GLY A 129 9.56 -25.42 4.38
C GLY A 129 8.25 -26.02 4.88
N ALA A 130 7.41 -26.57 3.99
CA ALA A 130 6.17 -27.24 4.37
C ALA A 130 6.42 -28.61 5.06
N ALA A 131 7.52 -29.28 4.73
CA ALA A 131 7.92 -30.54 5.37
C ALA A 131 8.55 -30.31 6.77
N ASP A 132 9.11 -29.15 7.01
CA ASP A 132 9.75 -28.80 8.27
C ASP A 132 8.70 -28.33 9.31
N ARG A 133 8.37 -29.21 10.24
CA ARG A 133 7.39 -28.95 11.31
C ARG A 133 7.82 -27.89 12.33
N THR A 134 9.08 -27.45 12.30
CA THR A 134 9.58 -26.36 13.17
C THR A 134 9.28 -24.98 12.63
N LYS A 135 8.92 -24.88 11.34
CA LYS A 135 8.58 -23.63 10.67
C LYS A 135 7.08 -23.36 10.69
N ASP A 136 6.71 -22.09 10.79
CA ASP A 136 5.32 -21.67 10.62
C ASP A 136 4.93 -21.81 9.16
N ILE A 137 3.92 -22.65 8.89
CA ILE A 137 3.45 -22.90 7.53
C ILE A 137 2.86 -21.64 6.86
N THR A 138 2.20 -20.77 7.64
CA THR A 138 1.63 -19.53 7.13
C THR A 138 2.73 -18.59 6.65
N TYR A 139 3.81 -18.49 7.41
CA TYR A 139 5.00 -17.73 7.03
C TYR A 139 5.64 -18.29 5.75
N THR A 140 5.82 -19.61 5.68
CA THR A 140 6.42 -20.28 4.51
C THR A 140 5.62 -20.03 3.23
N ILE A 141 4.28 -20.07 3.31
CA ILE A 141 3.39 -19.76 2.18
C ILE A 141 3.49 -18.30 1.77
N SER A 142 3.50 -17.37 2.75
CA SER A 142 3.60 -15.93 2.46
C SER A 142 4.93 -15.57 1.81
N GLU A 143 6.04 -16.13 2.29
CA GLU A 143 7.37 -15.94 1.70
C GLU A 143 7.44 -16.45 0.25
N ALA A 144 6.86 -17.63 -0.02
CA ALA A 144 6.80 -18.17 -1.36
C ALA A 144 5.96 -17.32 -2.31
N ALA A 145 4.83 -16.79 -1.82
CA ALA A 145 3.95 -15.90 -2.59
C ALA A 145 4.64 -14.57 -2.93
N GLU A 146 5.36 -13.96 -1.98
CA GLU A 146 6.15 -12.74 -2.24
C GLU A 146 7.24 -12.97 -3.28
N LYS A 147 7.97 -14.09 -3.20
CA LYS A 147 8.99 -14.46 -4.18
C LYS A 147 8.38 -14.70 -5.57
N MET A 148 7.23 -15.37 -5.66
CA MET A 148 6.53 -15.53 -6.93
C MET A 148 6.12 -14.19 -7.54
N GLN A 149 5.60 -13.28 -6.72
CA GLN A 149 5.24 -11.92 -7.17
C GLN A 149 6.46 -11.16 -7.66
N SER A 150 7.58 -11.22 -6.94
CA SER A 150 8.83 -10.53 -7.35
C SER A 150 9.41 -11.07 -8.66
N ILE A 151 9.21 -12.36 -8.96
CA ILE A 151 9.59 -12.96 -10.24
C ILE A 151 8.73 -12.40 -11.37
N SER A 152 7.41 -12.27 -11.13
CA SER A 152 6.46 -11.68 -12.08
C SER A 152 6.73 -10.19 -12.33
N ASP A 153 7.03 -9.44 -11.29
CA ASP A 153 7.32 -7.99 -11.38
C ASP A 153 8.65 -7.70 -12.11
N ASN A 154 9.52 -8.69 -12.22
CA ASN A 154 10.74 -8.64 -13.04
C ASN A 154 10.52 -9.05 -14.51
N ALA A 155 9.29 -9.40 -14.89
CA ALA A 155 8.93 -9.45 -16.30
C ALA A 155 9.17 -8.05 -16.91
N VAL A 156 9.64 -8.04 -18.15
CA VAL A 156 9.99 -6.81 -18.89
C VAL A 156 8.93 -5.75 -18.61
N THR A 157 9.32 -4.70 -17.91
CA THR A 157 8.45 -3.53 -17.75
C THR A 157 8.38 -2.89 -19.13
N ASP A 158 7.21 -2.92 -19.74
CA ASP A 158 6.95 -2.19 -20.96
C ASP A 158 7.30 -0.72 -20.69
N ILE A 159 8.29 -0.23 -21.44
CA ILE A 159 8.61 1.19 -21.42
C ILE A 159 7.47 1.86 -22.17
N SER A 160 6.50 2.42 -21.43
CA SER A 160 5.42 3.19 -22.03
C SER A 160 5.93 4.57 -22.44
N THR A 161 5.53 5.00 -23.62
CA THR A 161 5.82 6.35 -24.11
C THR A 161 4.87 7.38 -23.46
N ALA A 162 5.18 8.66 -23.63
CA ALA A 162 4.25 9.73 -23.22
C ALA A 162 2.90 9.63 -23.96
N ALA A 163 2.90 9.12 -25.19
CA ALA A 163 1.68 8.89 -25.96
C ALA A 163 0.82 7.80 -25.30
N ASP A 164 1.41 6.64 -25.00
CA ASP A 164 0.69 5.55 -24.31
C ASP A 164 0.11 6.01 -22.97
N ALA A 165 0.86 6.82 -22.22
CA ALA A 165 0.40 7.36 -20.93
C ALA A 165 -0.76 8.36 -21.10
N LEU A 166 -0.79 9.13 -22.19
CA LEU A 166 -1.89 10.04 -22.51
C LEU A 166 -3.13 9.29 -22.98
N ASP A 167 -2.97 8.23 -23.77
CA ASP A 167 -4.07 7.37 -24.20
C ASP A 167 -4.70 6.65 -22.99
N GLU A 168 -3.90 6.18 -22.06
CA GLU A 168 -4.37 5.61 -20.78
C GLU A 168 -5.10 6.66 -19.93
N LEU A 169 -4.56 7.89 -19.86
CA LEU A 169 -5.23 9.00 -19.16
C LEU A 169 -6.58 9.33 -19.80
N GLU A 170 -6.67 9.42 -21.13
CA GLU A 170 -7.91 9.69 -21.84
C GLU A 170 -8.95 8.60 -21.57
N ALA A 171 -8.56 7.32 -21.64
CA ALA A 171 -9.44 6.20 -21.30
C ALA A 171 -9.94 6.28 -19.85
N MET A 172 -9.05 6.63 -18.89
CA MET A 172 -9.41 6.82 -17.49
C MET A 172 -10.41 7.99 -17.31
N LEU A 173 -10.22 9.11 -18.00
CA LEU A 173 -11.13 10.27 -17.94
C LEU A 173 -12.50 9.92 -18.52
N ILE A 174 -12.55 9.20 -19.63
CA ILE A 174 -13.81 8.73 -20.25
C ILE A 174 -14.55 7.79 -19.28
N ALA A 175 -13.85 6.81 -18.70
CA ALA A 175 -14.42 5.89 -17.71
C ALA A 175 -15.00 6.65 -16.49
N GLN A 176 -14.31 7.69 -16.00
CA GLN A 176 -14.80 8.54 -14.91
C GLN A 176 -16.08 9.31 -15.29
N THR A 177 -16.23 9.77 -16.53
CA THR A 177 -17.47 10.43 -16.98
C THR A 177 -18.66 9.48 -17.01
N GLN A 178 -18.40 8.18 -17.15
CA GLN A 178 -19.39 7.09 -17.12
C GLN A 178 -19.62 6.55 -15.70
N GLY A 179 -18.96 7.12 -14.69
CA GLY A 179 -19.03 6.66 -13.30
C GLY A 179 -18.13 5.48 -12.97
N GLU A 180 -17.34 5.01 -13.93
CA GLU A 180 -16.36 3.93 -13.72
C GLU A 180 -15.05 4.51 -13.17
N GLY A 181 -14.41 3.80 -12.24
CA GLY A 181 -13.14 4.23 -11.65
C GLY A 181 -13.22 5.44 -10.73
N ALA A 182 -14.42 5.98 -10.47
CA ALA A 182 -14.62 7.00 -9.46
C ALA A 182 -14.28 6.47 -8.07
N GLY A 183 -13.73 7.33 -7.19
CA GLY A 183 -13.50 6.95 -5.81
C GLY A 183 -14.81 6.64 -5.09
N ALA A 184 -14.79 5.68 -4.18
CA ALA A 184 -15.95 5.32 -3.39
C ALA A 184 -16.38 6.49 -2.49
N LYS A 185 -17.68 6.78 -2.47
CA LYS A 185 -18.23 7.89 -1.69
C LYS A 185 -18.29 7.53 -0.22
N THR A 186 -17.73 8.39 0.60
CA THR A 186 -17.69 8.22 2.06
C THR A 186 -18.94 8.74 2.75
N GLY A 187 -19.72 9.62 2.07
CA GLY A 187 -20.82 10.36 2.65
C GLY A 187 -20.40 11.56 3.49
N PHE A 188 -19.11 11.93 3.44
CA PHE A 188 -18.58 13.11 4.10
C PHE A 188 -17.87 14.02 3.08
N MET A 189 -18.31 15.28 3.02
CA MET A 189 -17.84 16.26 2.05
C MET A 189 -16.31 16.45 2.09
N CYS A 190 -15.71 16.43 3.29
CA CYS A 190 -14.26 16.57 3.46
C CYS A 190 -13.42 15.51 2.74
N PHE A 191 -13.99 14.34 2.43
CA PHE A 191 -13.36 13.30 1.62
C PHE A 191 -13.87 13.32 0.19
N ASP A 192 -15.18 13.49 -0.01
CA ASP A 192 -15.85 13.29 -1.30
C ASP A 192 -15.57 14.41 -2.31
N GLU A 193 -15.37 15.67 -1.85
CA GLU A 193 -14.89 16.78 -2.70
C GLU A 193 -13.51 16.53 -3.32
N ARG A 194 -12.75 15.59 -2.76
CA ARG A 194 -11.42 15.17 -3.24
C ARG A 194 -11.48 13.92 -4.11
N GLY A 195 -12.70 13.53 -4.48
CA GLY A 195 -12.98 12.34 -5.27
C GLY A 195 -13.13 11.07 -4.45
N GLY A 196 -13.42 11.17 -3.15
CA GLY A 196 -13.68 10.02 -2.27
C GLY A 196 -12.47 9.12 -2.06
N LEU A 197 -12.74 7.84 -1.80
CA LEU A 197 -11.70 6.81 -1.63
C LEU A 197 -11.33 6.23 -3.00
N LYS A 198 -10.30 6.78 -3.62
CA LYS A 198 -9.83 6.35 -4.94
C LYS A 198 -9.12 5.01 -4.89
N PRO A 199 -9.31 4.13 -5.88
CA PRO A 199 -8.47 2.96 -6.06
C PRO A 199 -6.99 3.33 -6.05
N THR A 200 -6.12 2.40 -5.66
CA THR A 200 -4.66 2.59 -5.51
C THR A 200 -4.22 3.56 -4.41
N HIS A 201 -5.14 4.28 -3.75
CA HIS A 201 -4.81 5.25 -2.71
C HIS A 201 -4.80 4.63 -1.31
N LEU A 202 -3.79 5.02 -0.53
CA LEU A 202 -3.71 4.81 0.90
C LEU A 202 -4.12 6.08 1.64
N ASN A 203 -5.23 5.99 2.38
CA ASN A 203 -5.79 7.07 3.19
C ASN A 203 -5.50 6.80 4.67
N VAL A 204 -4.86 7.71 5.36
CA VAL A 204 -4.60 7.61 6.80
C VAL A 204 -5.56 8.52 7.56
N ILE A 205 -6.22 7.98 8.58
CA ILE A 205 -7.06 8.74 9.51
C ILE A 205 -6.44 8.66 10.90
N GLY A 206 -5.93 9.79 11.38
CA GLY A 206 -5.32 9.93 12.69
C GLY A 206 -6.25 10.56 13.71
N ALA A 207 -6.23 10.07 14.95
CA ALA A 207 -6.94 10.68 16.06
C ALA A 207 -6.30 10.33 17.41
N TYR A 208 -6.53 11.16 18.41
CA TYR A 208 -6.26 10.78 19.79
C TYR A 208 -7.22 9.67 20.26
N PRO A 209 -6.86 8.91 21.30
CA PRO A 209 -7.77 7.92 21.87
C PRO A 209 -9.14 8.50 22.22
N GLY A 210 -10.20 7.75 21.95
CA GLY A 210 -11.58 8.15 22.30
C GLY A 210 -12.21 9.24 21.42
N GLN A 211 -11.51 9.76 20.40
CA GLN A 211 -12.03 10.82 19.55
C GLN A 211 -12.85 10.35 18.34
N GLY A 212 -13.20 9.07 18.26
CA GLY A 212 -14.15 8.55 17.27
C GLY A 212 -13.54 8.03 15.96
N LYS A 213 -12.22 7.74 15.95
CA LYS A 213 -11.50 7.20 14.79
C LYS A 213 -12.21 5.98 14.16
N SER A 214 -12.48 4.95 14.95
CA SER A 214 -13.17 3.73 14.49
C SER A 214 -14.62 4.00 14.08
N SER A 215 -15.29 4.98 14.72
CA SER A 215 -16.69 5.34 14.41
C SER A 215 -16.82 5.99 13.03
N ILE A 216 -15.94 6.94 12.69
CA ILE A 216 -15.98 7.56 11.36
C ILE A 216 -15.61 6.56 10.28
N ALA A 217 -14.59 5.71 10.52
CA ALA A 217 -14.18 4.67 9.57
C ALA A 217 -15.31 3.65 9.33
N LEU A 218 -16.00 3.21 10.38
CA LEU A 218 -17.15 2.32 10.27
C LEU A 218 -18.27 2.97 9.46
N GLN A 219 -18.56 4.24 9.71
CA GLN A 219 -19.63 4.96 8.99
C GLN A 219 -19.27 5.15 7.51
N MET A 220 -18.01 5.50 7.21
CA MET A 220 -17.52 5.52 5.83
C MET A 220 -17.67 4.14 5.16
N ALA A 221 -17.31 3.07 5.87
CA ALA A 221 -17.42 1.70 5.37
C ALA A 221 -18.87 1.33 5.06
N ILE A 222 -19.83 1.73 5.93
CA ILE A 222 -21.26 1.52 5.70
C ILE A 222 -21.74 2.32 4.50
N ASN A 223 -21.39 3.60 4.40
CA ASN A 223 -21.80 4.46 3.29
C ASN A 223 -21.29 3.91 1.95
N VAL A 224 -20.02 3.48 1.89
CA VAL A 224 -19.45 2.81 0.71
C VAL A 224 -20.21 1.54 0.36
N ALA A 225 -20.55 0.72 1.35
CA ALA A 225 -21.28 -0.52 1.13
C ALA A 225 -22.75 -0.29 0.74
N VAL A 226 -23.38 0.80 1.17
CA VAL A 226 -24.75 1.21 0.76
C VAL A 226 -24.80 1.54 -0.73
N GLU A 227 -23.74 2.15 -1.29
CA GLU A 227 -23.60 2.40 -2.73
C GLU A 227 -23.36 1.11 -3.54
N GLY A 228 -23.22 -0.04 -2.87
CA GLY A 228 -23.04 -1.35 -3.50
C GLY A 228 -21.58 -1.80 -3.62
N ASP A 229 -20.63 -1.03 -3.13
CA ASP A 229 -19.21 -1.34 -3.18
C ASP A 229 -18.81 -2.32 -2.05
N PRO A 230 -18.36 -3.55 -2.36
CA PRO A 230 -17.96 -4.50 -1.33
C PRO A 230 -16.66 -4.04 -0.65
N ILE A 231 -16.58 -4.15 0.66
CA ILE A 231 -15.39 -3.79 1.45
C ILE A 231 -15.03 -4.85 2.48
N ALA A 232 -13.77 -4.87 2.92
CA ALA A 232 -13.37 -5.62 4.11
C ALA A 232 -12.92 -4.69 5.24
N PHE A 233 -13.33 -5.02 6.46
CA PHE A 233 -12.99 -4.28 7.67
C PHE A 233 -12.15 -5.18 8.59
N TYR A 234 -10.91 -4.80 8.80
CA TYR A 234 -9.96 -5.46 9.70
C TYR A 234 -10.02 -4.78 11.05
N THR A 235 -10.53 -5.48 12.04
CA THR A 235 -10.65 -4.99 13.42
C THR A 235 -9.76 -5.81 14.35
N MET A 236 -8.87 -5.15 15.07
CA MET A 236 -7.93 -5.76 16.00
C MET A 236 -8.20 -5.32 17.45
N GLU A 237 -8.90 -4.22 17.67
CA GLU A 237 -9.22 -3.67 19.00
C GLU A 237 -10.64 -4.03 19.45
N MET A 238 -11.59 -3.99 18.54
CA MET A 238 -13.01 -4.20 18.82
C MET A 238 -13.52 -5.47 18.14
N SER A 239 -14.46 -6.16 18.78
CA SER A 239 -15.17 -7.25 18.12
C SER A 239 -16.09 -6.73 16.99
N LYS A 240 -16.30 -7.58 15.97
CA LYS A 240 -17.28 -7.26 14.91
C LYS A 240 -18.70 -7.02 15.46
N ALA A 241 -19.06 -7.67 16.56
CA ALA A 241 -20.35 -7.48 17.22
C ALA A 241 -20.47 -6.07 17.83
N GLU A 242 -19.42 -5.56 18.48
CA GLU A 242 -19.37 -4.19 19.01
C GLU A 242 -19.39 -3.14 17.88
N LEU A 243 -18.66 -3.37 16.78
CA LEU A 243 -18.74 -2.50 15.61
C LEU A 243 -20.14 -2.46 15.02
N MET A 244 -20.78 -3.62 14.84
CA MET A 244 -22.13 -3.70 14.31
C MET A 244 -23.17 -3.16 15.28
N ALA A 245 -22.94 -3.22 16.60
CA ALA A 245 -23.79 -2.55 17.58
C ALA A 245 -23.75 -1.01 17.42
N ARG A 246 -22.56 -0.43 17.19
CA ARG A 246 -22.42 1.01 16.87
C ARG A 246 -23.12 1.36 15.56
N ALA A 247 -22.96 0.53 14.52
CA ALA A 247 -23.63 0.71 13.25
C ALA A 247 -25.16 0.69 13.41
N ALA A 248 -25.69 -0.31 14.13
CA ALA A 248 -27.13 -0.45 14.38
C ALA A 248 -27.68 0.68 15.24
N ALA A 249 -26.92 1.13 16.25
CA ALA A 249 -27.32 2.25 17.09
C ALA A 249 -27.40 3.56 16.29
N ALA A 250 -26.41 3.84 15.46
CA ALA A 250 -26.40 5.00 14.57
C ALA A 250 -27.57 4.98 13.59
N ASP A 251 -27.82 3.82 12.98
CA ASP A 251 -28.86 3.62 11.98
C ASP A 251 -30.29 3.63 12.56
N ALA A 252 -30.49 3.04 13.75
CA ALA A 252 -31.78 2.96 14.43
C ALA A 252 -32.06 4.15 15.39
N GLY A 253 -31.09 5.05 15.59
CA GLY A 253 -31.19 6.15 16.55
C GLY A 253 -31.25 5.66 18.01
N LEU A 254 -30.47 4.66 18.37
CA LEU A 254 -30.42 4.05 19.71
C LEU A 254 -29.16 4.47 20.46
N ASN A 255 -29.18 4.34 21.78
CA ASN A 255 -27.99 4.54 22.60
C ASN A 255 -27.14 3.27 22.62
N VAL A 256 -25.88 3.37 22.17
CA VAL A 256 -24.94 2.24 22.11
C VAL A 256 -24.69 1.62 23.47
N SER A 257 -24.56 2.47 24.51
CA SER A 257 -24.29 1.98 25.87
C SER A 257 -25.47 1.19 26.41
N THR A 258 -26.72 1.65 26.18
CA THR A 258 -27.90 0.91 26.57
C THR A 258 -28.00 -0.41 25.82
N MET A 259 -27.73 -0.42 24.52
CA MET A 259 -27.76 -1.65 23.71
C MET A 259 -26.77 -2.71 24.19
N LEU A 260 -25.56 -2.31 24.58
CA LEU A 260 -24.49 -3.24 24.94
C LEU A 260 -24.50 -3.63 26.42
N ASN A 261 -24.85 -2.70 27.31
CA ASN A 261 -24.68 -2.90 28.75
C ASN A 261 -26.00 -3.09 29.52
N SER A 262 -27.13 -2.68 28.96
CA SER A 262 -28.42 -2.72 29.64
C SER A 262 -29.59 -2.94 28.63
N PRO A 263 -29.52 -4.03 27.82
CA PRO A 263 -30.51 -4.26 26.75
C PRO A 263 -31.91 -4.47 27.27
N GLU A 264 -32.09 -4.80 28.55
CA GLU A 264 -33.38 -4.91 29.23
C GLU A 264 -34.10 -3.56 29.36
N GLN A 265 -33.39 -2.45 29.24
CA GLN A 265 -33.98 -1.09 29.26
C GLN A 265 -34.54 -0.65 27.90
N LEU A 266 -34.27 -1.41 26.83
CA LEU A 266 -34.78 -1.11 25.50
C LEU A 266 -36.31 -1.35 25.46
N THR A 267 -37.06 -0.32 25.01
CA THR A 267 -38.48 -0.41 24.77
C THR A 267 -38.81 -1.33 23.59
N GLN A 268 -40.06 -1.76 23.47
CA GLN A 268 -40.52 -2.55 22.32
C GLN A 268 -40.33 -1.80 20.99
N GLU A 269 -40.53 -0.49 20.99
CA GLU A 269 -40.28 0.35 19.80
C GLU A 269 -38.82 0.37 19.42
N GLU A 270 -37.91 0.49 20.38
CA GLU A 270 -36.47 0.46 20.14
C GLU A 270 -36.00 -0.91 19.63
N TRP A 271 -36.56 -1.98 20.20
CA TRP A 271 -36.31 -3.33 19.65
C TRP A 271 -36.80 -3.48 18.21
N GLN A 272 -37.93 -2.88 17.85
CA GLN A 272 -38.44 -2.92 16.48
C GLN A 272 -37.56 -2.10 15.54
N ARG A 273 -37.08 -0.93 15.94
CA ARG A 273 -36.13 -0.12 15.18
C ARG A 273 -34.81 -0.88 14.96
N PHE A 274 -34.31 -1.53 16.02
CA PHE A 274 -33.11 -2.39 15.92
C PHE A 274 -33.30 -3.53 14.90
N ARG A 275 -34.43 -4.24 14.94
CA ARG A 275 -34.70 -5.32 13.99
C ARG A 275 -34.78 -4.83 12.55
N THR A 276 -35.36 -3.68 12.33
CA THR A 276 -35.42 -3.04 10.99
C THR A 276 -34.01 -2.68 10.52
N SER A 277 -33.22 -2.04 11.38
CA SER A 277 -31.81 -1.71 11.11
C SER A 277 -30.97 -2.97 10.81
N LYS A 278 -31.10 -4.01 11.64
CA LYS A 278 -30.45 -5.31 11.43
C LYS A 278 -30.75 -5.89 10.04
N ALA A 279 -32.03 -5.87 9.62
CA ALA A 279 -32.43 -6.41 8.31
C ALA A 279 -31.81 -5.62 7.15
N ARG A 280 -31.60 -4.31 7.30
CA ARG A 280 -30.95 -3.43 6.32
C ARG A 280 -29.44 -3.66 6.29
N LEU A 281 -28.78 -3.58 7.44
CA LEU A 281 -27.34 -3.73 7.57
C LEU A 281 -26.84 -5.13 7.16
N ALA A 282 -27.64 -6.16 7.39
CA ALA A 282 -27.31 -7.53 7.01
C ALA A 282 -27.17 -7.76 5.50
N ARG A 283 -27.67 -6.83 4.67
CA ARG A 283 -27.59 -6.91 3.20
C ARG A 283 -26.35 -6.21 2.64
N LEU A 284 -25.64 -5.46 3.47
CA LEU A 284 -24.48 -4.72 3.02
C LEU A 284 -23.29 -5.65 2.77
N PRO A 285 -22.54 -5.46 1.69
CA PRO A 285 -21.39 -6.29 1.34
C PRO A 285 -20.15 -5.91 2.16
N ILE A 286 -20.24 -6.04 3.48
CA ILE A 286 -19.15 -5.76 4.42
C ILE A 286 -18.62 -7.08 4.97
N TYR A 287 -17.33 -7.33 4.79
CA TYR A 287 -16.64 -8.52 5.26
C TYR A 287 -15.73 -8.16 6.43
N PHE A 288 -15.89 -8.83 7.57
CA PHE A 288 -15.06 -8.60 8.75
C PHE A 288 -13.95 -9.63 8.87
N ASN A 289 -12.74 -9.15 9.19
CA ASN A 289 -11.65 -9.98 9.68
C ASN A 289 -11.33 -9.55 11.11
N GLU A 290 -11.62 -10.45 12.07
CA GLU A 290 -11.48 -10.22 13.51
C GLU A 290 -10.37 -11.14 14.03
N LYS A 291 -9.12 -10.65 14.04
CA LYS A 291 -7.99 -11.34 14.65
C LYS A 291 -7.28 -10.36 15.59
N ALA A 292 -7.19 -10.72 16.87
CA ALA A 292 -6.61 -9.89 17.92
C ALA A 292 -5.12 -9.53 17.68
N THR A 293 -4.40 -10.37 16.97
CA THR A 293 -3.01 -10.13 16.53
C THR A 293 -2.89 -10.55 15.09
N THR A 294 -2.90 -9.59 14.18
CA THR A 294 -2.70 -9.86 12.76
C THR A 294 -1.31 -9.37 12.36
N SER A 295 -0.49 -10.27 11.82
CA SER A 295 0.73 -9.85 11.16
C SER A 295 0.37 -9.10 9.88
N ILE A 296 1.24 -8.19 9.44
CA ILE A 296 1.01 -7.48 8.17
C ILE A 296 0.91 -8.49 7.02
N GLU A 297 1.70 -9.55 7.05
CA GLU A 297 1.72 -10.61 6.04
C GLU A 297 0.38 -11.35 5.97
N ASP A 298 -0.22 -11.70 7.12
CA ASP A 298 -1.55 -12.34 7.19
C ASP A 298 -2.64 -11.41 6.64
N LEU A 299 -2.55 -10.13 6.97
CA LEU A 299 -3.50 -9.13 6.46
C LEU A 299 -3.42 -9.04 4.94
N LEU A 300 -2.21 -8.93 4.36
CA LEU A 300 -2.00 -8.85 2.92
C LEU A 300 -2.54 -10.10 2.20
N CYS A 301 -2.26 -11.29 2.73
CA CYS A 301 -2.76 -12.56 2.18
C CYS A 301 -4.29 -12.63 2.22
N SER A 302 -4.88 -12.26 3.35
CA SER A 302 -6.32 -12.21 3.54
C SER A 302 -6.99 -11.19 2.61
N ALA A 303 -6.40 -9.99 2.48
CA ALA A 303 -6.93 -8.94 1.60
C ALA A 303 -6.97 -9.38 0.14
N ARG A 304 -5.89 -9.97 -0.36
CA ARG A 304 -5.85 -10.55 -1.72
C ARG A 304 -6.94 -11.63 -1.91
N THR A 305 -7.18 -12.43 -0.89
CA THR A 305 -8.25 -13.45 -0.92
C THR A 305 -9.63 -12.80 -1.03
N PHE A 306 -9.91 -11.75 -0.25
CA PHE A 306 -11.17 -11.00 -0.33
C PHE A 306 -11.34 -10.30 -1.69
N VAL A 307 -10.27 -9.71 -2.24
CA VAL A 307 -10.31 -9.12 -3.59
C VAL A 307 -10.72 -10.17 -4.62
N ARG A 308 -10.10 -11.33 -4.63
CA ARG A 308 -10.36 -12.38 -5.63
C ARG A 308 -11.74 -13.01 -5.48
N ARG A 309 -12.16 -13.33 -4.25
CA ARG A 309 -13.41 -14.05 -3.97
C ARG A 309 -14.62 -13.14 -3.92
N ASN A 310 -14.49 -11.99 -3.25
CA ASN A 310 -15.59 -11.11 -2.90
C ASN A 310 -15.60 -9.83 -3.72
N LYS A 311 -14.59 -9.64 -4.60
CA LYS A 311 -14.45 -8.45 -5.47
C LYS A 311 -14.50 -7.15 -4.68
N ILE A 312 -13.87 -7.14 -3.48
CA ILE A 312 -13.85 -5.94 -2.64
C ILE A 312 -13.14 -4.80 -3.37
N ARG A 313 -13.67 -3.58 -3.19
CA ARG A 313 -13.09 -2.34 -3.71
C ARG A 313 -12.11 -1.67 -2.76
N GLY A 314 -12.15 -2.05 -1.50
CA GLY A 314 -11.23 -1.49 -0.53
C GLY A 314 -11.24 -2.18 0.83
N ILE A 315 -10.28 -1.79 1.65
CA ILE A 315 -10.14 -2.27 3.02
C ILE A 315 -10.03 -1.13 4.01
N PHE A 316 -10.61 -1.34 5.21
CA PHE A 316 -10.44 -0.52 6.39
C PHE A 316 -9.62 -1.31 7.42
N VAL A 317 -8.59 -0.69 8.01
CA VAL A 317 -7.67 -1.33 8.96
C VAL A 317 -7.65 -0.54 10.28
N ASP A 318 -8.18 -1.12 11.35
CA ASP A 318 -8.26 -0.52 12.68
C ASP A 318 -7.43 -1.33 13.68
N TYR A 319 -6.23 -0.93 14.07
CA TYR A 319 -5.41 0.21 13.72
C TYR A 319 -3.92 -0.18 13.66
N LEU A 320 -3.09 0.68 13.06
CA LEU A 320 -1.66 0.45 12.76
C LEU A 320 -0.84 -0.04 13.96
N GLN A 321 -1.03 0.55 15.14
CA GLN A 321 -0.14 0.33 16.30
C GLN A 321 -0.31 -1.03 17.00
N ILE A 322 -1.37 -1.80 16.66
CA ILE A 322 -1.57 -3.18 17.16
C ILE A 322 -0.93 -4.20 16.22
N MET A 323 -0.59 -3.81 15.01
CA MET A 323 -0.01 -4.74 14.03
C MET A 323 1.35 -5.27 14.48
N SER A 324 1.63 -6.49 14.07
CA SER A 324 2.91 -7.17 14.27
C SER A 324 3.51 -7.59 12.92
N THR A 325 4.75 -8.03 12.95
CA THR A 325 5.38 -8.68 11.81
C THR A 325 5.94 -10.03 12.23
N SER A 326 5.85 -11.01 11.33
CA SER A 326 6.53 -12.28 11.48
C SER A 326 8.05 -12.16 11.28
N ARG A 327 8.48 -11.10 10.60
CA ARG A 327 9.90 -10.76 10.36
C ARG A 327 10.44 -9.93 11.54
N ARG A 328 10.76 -10.55 12.65
CA ARG A 328 11.44 -9.85 13.74
C ARG A 328 12.93 -9.68 13.43
N ASP A 329 13.28 -8.64 12.73
CA ASP A 329 14.59 -8.03 12.92
C ASP A 329 14.60 -7.34 14.28
N LYS A 330 15.26 -7.95 15.25
CA LYS A 330 15.35 -7.48 16.66
C LYS A 330 15.98 -6.08 16.81
N LYS A 331 16.39 -5.44 15.71
CA LYS A 331 17.08 -4.14 15.67
C LYS A 331 16.26 -3.01 15.05
N ALA A 332 15.16 -3.30 14.34
CA ALA A 332 14.34 -2.26 13.72
C ALA A 332 13.57 -1.46 14.77
N SER A 333 13.56 -0.14 14.64
CA SER A 333 12.77 0.75 15.48
C SER A 333 11.26 0.57 15.17
N ARG A 334 10.39 0.96 16.12
CA ARG A 334 8.94 0.94 15.87
C ARG A 334 8.54 1.87 14.71
N GLU A 335 9.29 2.92 14.50
CA GLU A 335 9.03 3.90 13.43
C GLU A 335 9.33 3.31 12.07
N GLU A 336 10.46 2.60 11.92
CA GLU A 336 10.80 1.86 10.71
C GLU A 336 9.74 0.80 10.39
N PHE A 337 9.28 0.07 11.42
CA PHE A 337 8.19 -0.90 11.25
C PHE A 337 6.90 -0.27 10.71
N TYR A 338 6.49 0.89 11.25
CA TYR A 338 5.29 1.57 10.76
C TYR A 338 5.45 2.05 9.31
N GLY A 339 6.65 2.51 8.94
CA GLY A 339 6.99 2.84 7.56
C GLY A 339 6.87 1.65 6.61
N ASP A 340 7.36 0.49 7.03
CA ASP A 340 7.26 -0.75 6.25
C ASP A 340 5.80 -1.18 6.06
N VAL A 341 4.98 -1.15 7.11
CA VAL A 341 3.55 -1.46 7.03
C VAL A 341 2.84 -0.52 6.05
N VAL A 342 3.09 0.78 6.16
CA VAL A 342 2.49 1.79 5.25
C VAL A 342 2.89 1.53 3.81
N ARG A 343 4.16 1.23 3.54
CA ARG A 343 4.67 0.90 2.20
C ARG A 343 4.03 -0.38 1.66
N MET A 344 3.91 -1.43 2.49
CA MET A 344 3.29 -2.69 2.10
C MET A 344 1.79 -2.52 1.78
N LEU A 345 1.05 -1.74 2.59
CA LEU A 345 -0.36 -1.43 2.33
C LEU A 345 -0.54 -0.56 1.08
N LYS A 346 0.37 0.38 0.83
CA LYS A 346 0.37 1.17 -0.42
C LYS A 346 0.63 0.32 -1.65
N ASN A 347 1.55 -0.64 -1.56
CA ASN A 347 1.81 -1.59 -2.64
C ASN A 347 0.60 -2.49 -2.88
N LEU A 348 -0.04 -3.01 -1.82
CA LEU A 348 -1.28 -3.76 -1.94
C LEU A 348 -2.36 -2.95 -2.68
N ALA A 349 -2.56 -1.68 -2.27
CA ALA A 349 -3.53 -0.81 -2.91
C ALA A 349 -3.30 -0.68 -4.42
N LYS A 350 -2.05 -0.53 -4.85
CA LYS A 350 -1.67 -0.44 -6.27
C LYS A 350 -1.83 -1.76 -7.01
N GLN A 351 -1.33 -2.86 -6.45
CA GLN A 351 -1.32 -4.18 -7.09
C GLN A 351 -2.72 -4.73 -7.28
N GLU A 352 -3.58 -4.57 -6.28
CA GLU A 352 -4.95 -5.11 -6.31
C GLU A 352 -5.98 -4.07 -6.79
N ASN A 353 -5.55 -2.86 -7.16
CA ASN A 353 -6.42 -1.74 -7.59
C ASN A 353 -7.56 -1.45 -6.62
N ILE A 354 -7.27 -1.41 -5.33
CA ILE A 354 -8.21 -1.14 -4.24
C ILE A 354 -7.83 0.13 -3.48
N PHE A 355 -8.77 0.74 -2.76
CA PHE A 355 -8.42 1.75 -1.75
C PHE A 355 -8.10 1.10 -0.41
N VAL A 356 -7.25 1.77 0.37
CA VAL A 356 -6.94 1.38 1.75
C VAL A 356 -7.21 2.57 2.66
N VAL A 357 -7.94 2.34 3.76
CA VAL A 357 -8.11 3.29 4.86
C VAL A 357 -7.42 2.70 6.09
N LEU A 358 -6.33 3.33 6.51
CA LEU A 358 -5.54 2.93 7.66
C LEU A 358 -5.79 3.89 8.82
N LEU A 359 -6.22 3.35 9.95
CA LEU A 359 -6.40 4.14 11.16
C LEU A 359 -5.10 4.19 11.95
N SER A 360 -4.75 5.36 12.46
CA SER A 360 -3.53 5.58 13.25
C SER A 360 -3.84 6.39 14.51
N GLN A 361 -3.18 6.05 15.60
CA GLN A 361 -3.35 6.73 16.88
C GLN A 361 -2.29 7.82 17.04
N LEU A 362 -2.70 9.00 17.52
CA LEU A 362 -1.81 10.09 17.91
C LEU A 362 -1.19 9.85 19.29
N SER A 363 -0.03 10.46 19.56
CA SER A 363 0.61 10.43 20.87
C SER A 363 -0.24 11.17 21.91
N ARG A 364 -0.38 10.59 23.11
CA ARG A 364 -1.17 11.17 24.21
C ARG A 364 -0.54 12.43 24.82
N ASP A 365 0.75 12.66 24.57
CA ASP A 365 1.47 13.81 25.17
C ASP A 365 0.92 15.17 24.75
N HIS A 366 0.05 15.18 23.76
CA HIS A 366 -0.54 16.37 23.16
C HIS A 366 -2.06 16.34 23.02
N ASP A 367 -2.76 15.47 23.76
CA ASP A 367 -4.19 15.18 23.58
C ASP A 367 -5.13 16.39 23.84
N SER A 368 -4.66 17.38 24.62
CA SER A 368 -5.36 18.64 24.85
C SER A 368 -5.13 19.69 23.77
N LYS A 369 -4.25 19.42 22.79
CA LYS A 369 -3.94 20.33 21.68
C LYS A 369 -4.63 19.90 20.40
N GLU A 370 -4.86 20.86 19.53
CA GLU A 370 -5.29 20.55 18.17
C GLU A 370 -4.27 19.61 17.50
N PRO A 371 -4.70 18.54 16.83
CA PRO A 371 -3.79 17.54 16.29
C PRO A 371 -2.90 18.12 15.19
N SER A 372 -1.62 17.72 15.22
CA SER A 372 -0.65 17.95 14.15
C SER A 372 -0.22 16.61 13.56
N PRO A 373 0.13 16.56 12.26
CA PRO A 373 0.72 15.37 11.65
C PRO A 373 1.94 14.85 12.40
N ASP A 374 2.74 15.74 13.02
CA ASP A 374 3.92 15.37 13.79
C ASP A 374 3.61 14.53 15.04
N TYR A 375 2.35 14.54 15.49
CA TYR A 375 1.89 13.73 16.61
C TYR A 375 1.47 12.29 16.22
N LEU A 376 1.45 11.98 14.93
CA LEU A 376 1.34 10.58 14.47
C LEU A 376 2.60 9.82 14.91
N ARG A 377 2.44 8.69 15.58
CA ARG A 377 3.57 7.83 15.93
C ARG A 377 4.21 7.26 14.68
N GLY A 378 5.48 7.63 14.41
CA GLY A 378 6.15 7.33 13.15
C GLY A 378 5.77 8.30 12.02
N SER A 379 5.49 9.58 12.36
CA SER A 379 4.88 10.61 11.50
C SER A 379 5.54 10.78 10.14
N GLY A 380 6.88 10.85 10.08
CA GLY A 380 7.60 11.08 8.82
C GLY A 380 7.28 10.01 7.77
N GLN A 381 7.48 8.75 8.13
CA GLN A 381 7.30 7.63 7.20
C GLN A 381 5.83 7.38 6.84
N ILE A 382 4.90 7.61 7.78
CA ILE A 382 3.46 7.48 7.50
C ILE A 382 3.01 8.54 6.50
N LEU A 383 3.42 9.81 6.73
CA LEU A 383 3.08 10.91 5.83
C LEU A 383 3.72 10.75 4.46
N GLU A 384 4.96 10.29 4.38
CA GLU A 384 5.62 10.04 3.10
C GLU A 384 4.90 8.96 2.29
N GLY A 385 4.53 7.86 2.93
CA GLY A 385 3.98 6.68 2.27
C GLY A 385 2.49 6.75 1.93
N CYS A 386 1.68 7.59 2.59
CA CYS A 386 0.25 7.72 2.30
C CYS A 386 -0.03 8.72 1.16
N ASP A 387 -1.18 8.61 0.51
CA ASP A 387 -1.66 9.58 -0.49
C ASP A 387 -2.44 10.71 0.17
N ASN A 388 -3.28 10.38 1.16
CA ASN A 388 -4.08 11.35 1.90
C ASN A 388 -3.95 11.09 3.41
N CYS A 389 -3.95 12.18 4.19
CA CYS A 389 -3.91 12.12 5.64
C CYS A 389 -4.92 13.09 6.25
N TYR A 390 -5.76 12.57 7.12
CA TYR A 390 -6.83 13.28 7.80
C TYR A 390 -6.66 13.14 9.31
N LEU A 391 -6.84 14.22 10.05
CA LEU A 391 -6.80 14.21 11.52
C LEU A 391 -8.15 14.61 12.09
N ILE A 392 -8.60 13.84 13.08
CA ILE A 392 -9.85 14.08 13.80
C ILE A 392 -9.54 14.77 15.11
N PHE A 393 -10.30 15.81 15.41
CA PHE A 393 -10.25 16.51 16.69
C PHE A 393 -11.64 16.78 17.24
N ARG A 394 -11.88 16.30 18.46
CA ARG A 394 -13.09 16.56 19.22
C ARG A 394 -12.73 17.29 20.51
N PRO A 395 -12.78 18.63 20.52
CA PRO A 395 -12.38 19.41 21.70
C PRO A 395 -13.23 19.11 22.94
N GLU A 396 -14.52 18.76 22.76
CA GLU A 396 -15.39 18.35 23.85
C GLU A 396 -14.81 17.19 24.67
N ALA A 397 -14.16 16.22 24.00
CA ALA A 397 -13.59 15.04 24.66
C ALA A 397 -12.39 15.36 25.57
N THR A 398 -11.74 16.50 25.38
CA THR A 398 -10.54 16.91 26.11
C THR A 398 -10.71 18.22 26.88
N GLY A 399 -11.92 18.82 26.85
CA GLY A 399 -12.17 20.14 27.46
C GLY A 399 -11.45 21.29 26.74
N SER A 400 -11.04 21.06 25.49
CA SER A 400 -10.32 22.04 24.66
C SER A 400 -11.29 22.89 23.83
N ARG A 401 -10.72 23.76 22.98
CA ARG A 401 -11.47 24.58 22.00
C ARG A 401 -10.83 24.46 20.63
N TYR A 402 -11.60 24.77 19.60
CA TYR A 402 -11.08 24.94 18.26
C TYR A 402 -10.16 26.14 18.14
N SER A 403 -9.30 26.17 17.12
CA SER A 403 -8.42 27.29 16.83
C SER A 403 -8.69 27.90 15.44
N GLY A 404 -8.10 29.07 15.18
CA GLY A 404 -8.19 29.75 13.87
C GLY A 404 -9.63 30.13 13.51
N LYS A 405 -10.05 29.85 12.28
CA LYS A 405 -11.38 30.25 11.77
C LYS A 405 -12.55 29.67 12.56
N TYR A 406 -12.35 28.59 13.29
CA TYR A 406 -13.36 27.91 14.10
C TYR A 406 -13.25 28.18 15.61
N ALA A 407 -12.40 29.12 16.05
CA ALA A 407 -12.21 29.43 17.47
C ALA A 407 -13.51 29.74 18.23
N ASN A 408 -14.53 30.26 17.54
CA ASN A 408 -15.84 30.59 18.10
C ASN A 408 -16.89 29.50 17.90
N ALA A 409 -16.55 28.37 17.26
CA ALA A 409 -17.48 27.26 17.08
C ALA A 409 -17.70 26.54 18.41
N ASP A 410 -18.95 26.13 18.67
CA ASP A 410 -19.26 25.32 19.85
C ASP A 410 -18.61 23.94 19.73
N PRO A 411 -17.73 23.55 20.68
CA PRO A 411 -17.11 22.24 20.66
C PRO A 411 -18.10 21.11 21.00
N LYS A 412 -19.26 21.43 21.59
CA LYS A 412 -20.21 20.43 22.07
C LYS A 412 -20.93 19.76 20.89
N GLY A 413 -20.88 18.42 20.86
CA GLY A 413 -21.54 17.65 19.81
C GLY A 413 -20.95 17.87 18.42
N THR A 414 -19.68 18.33 18.33
CA THR A 414 -19.00 18.58 17.06
C THR A 414 -17.63 17.93 17.00
N ALA A 415 -17.11 17.75 15.79
CA ALA A 415 -15.77 17.24 15.51
C ALA A 415 -15.17 17.97 14.32
N GLN A 416 -13.87 18.21 14.36
CA GLN A 416 -13.12 18.77 13.24
C GLN A 416 -12.40 17.65 12.49
N ILE A 417 -12.47 17.69 11.17
CA ILE A 417 -11.61 16.91 10.27
C ILE A 417 -10.63 17.89 9.62
N GLN A 418 -9.34 17.66 9.82
CA GLN A 418 -8.27 18.43 9.20
C GLN A 418 -7.61 17.60 8.10
N VAL A 419 -7.51 18.16 6.91
CA VAL A 419 -6.79 17.55 5.78
C VAL A 419 -5.34 17.97 5.84
N CYS A 420 -4.45 17.05 6.24
CA CYS A 420 -3.02 17.33 6.42
C CYS A 420 -2.20 17.00 5.18
N LYS A 421 -2.60 15.98 4.43
CA LYS A 421 -2.01 15.61 3.15
C LYS A 421 -3.10 15.24 2.17
N CYS A 422 -2.97 15.69 0.93
CA CYS A 422 -3.82 15.31 -0.18
C CYS A 422 -3.00 15.33 -1.47
N ARG A 423 -2.85 14.17 -2.11
CA ARG A 423 -1.98 14.03 -3.30
C ARG A 423 -2.46 14.87 -4.48
N ASN A 424 -3.78 14.99 -4.67
CA ASN A 424 -4.40 15.67 -5.79
C ASN A 424 -5.38 16.76 -5.34
N GLY A 425 -5.08 17.51 -4.28
CA GLY A 425 -5.99 18.52 -3.77
C GLY A 425 -5.35 19.47 -2.76
N GLN A 426 -6.18 20.38 -2.25
CA GLN A 426 -5.72 21.37 -1.26
C GLN A 426 -5.53 20.71 0.12
N VAL A 427 -4.49 21.11 0.82
CA VAL A 427 -4.15 20.70 2.18
C VAL A 427 -4.49 21.79 3.21
N TRP A 428 -4.43 21.44 4.48
CA TRP A 428 -4.67 22.32 5.62
C TRP A 428 -6.10 22.87 5.71
N GLN A 429 -7.03 22.27 4.98
CA GLN A 429 -8.44 22.60 5.13
C GLN A 429 -9.02 21.88 6.35
N LYS A 430 -9.94 22.58 7.03
CA LYS A 430 -10.63 22.10 8.21
C LYS A 430 -12.13 22.10 7.95
N TYR A 431 -12.80 21.04 8.36
CA TYR A 431 -14.24 20.84 8.23
C TYR A 431 -14.80 20.53 9.61
N ILE A 432 -15.98 21.06 9.92
CA ILE A 432 -16.69 20.74 11.16
C ILE A 432 -17.85 19.81 10.81
N LEU A 433 -17.88 18.67 11.46
CA LEU A 433 -18.97 17.69 11.43
C LEU A 433 -19.73 17.72 12.74
N GLY A 434 -21.00 17.31 12.72
CA GLY A 434 -21.72 16.97 13.92
C GLY A 434 -21.30 15.61 14.46
N PHE A 435 -21.38 15.44 15.78
CA PHE A 435 -21.13 14.16 16.45
C PHE A 435 -22.17 13.89 17.55
N LYS A 436 -22.90 12.78 17.41
CA LYS A 436 -23.81 12.28 18.43
C LYS A 436 -23.13 11.20 19.27
N GLY A 437 -22.70 11.56 20.48
CA GLY A 437 -21.94 10.65 21.37
C GLY A 437 -22.68 9.37 21.73
N GLU A 438 -23.98 9.45 22.02
CA GLU A 438 -24.82 8.30 22.38
C GLU A 438 -24.94 7.26 21.25
N GLN A 439 -24.90 7.72 20.01
CA GLN A 439 -24.98 6.88 18.81
C GLN A 439 -23.60 6.63 18.18
N THR A 440 -22.53 7.26 18.71
CA THR A 440 -21.18 7.28 18.13
C THR A 440 -21.17 7.66 16.64
N GLN A 441 -22.09 8.56 16.22
CA GLN A 441 -22.36 8.90 14.84
C GLN A 441 -21.82 10.28 14.47
N PHE A 442 -21.07 10.34 13.37
CA PHE A 442 -20.73 11.58 12.68
C PHE A 442 -21.79 11.91 11.63
N PHE A 443 -22.02 13.20 11.36
CA PHE A 443 -22.96 13.65 10.34
C PHE A 443 -22.56 15.02 9.80
N GLU A 444 -22.94 15.29 8.55
CA GLU A 444 -22.76 16.61 7.96
C GLU A 444 -23.68 17.62 8.60
N LEU A 445 -23.16 18.79 8.92
CA LEU A 445 -23.97 19.90 9.40
C LEU A 445 -24.63 20.57 8.20
N SER A 446 -25.94 20.72 8.22
CA SER A 446 -26.73 21.37 7.16
C SER A 446 -26.44 22.88 6.99
N SER A 447 -25.79 23.50 7.98
CA SER A 447 -25.13 24.81 7.92
C SER A 447 -23.93 24.75 8.85
N VAL A 448 -22.78 25.24 8.41
CA VAL A 448 -21.67 25.53 9.32
C VAL A 448 -22.24 26.48 10.39
N PRO A 449 -22.06 26.19 11.71
CA PRO A 449 -22.52 27.12 12.75
C PRO A 449 -22.03 28.50 12.37
N SER A 450 -22.94 29.43 12.18
CA SER A 450 -22.66 30.76 11.64
C SER A 450 -21.47 31.37 12.38
N LEU A 451 -20.38 31.56 11.65
CA LEU A 451 -19.39 32.53 12.03
C LEU A 451 -20.20 33.84 12.19
N SER A 452 -20.27 34.36 13.40
CA SER A 452 -20.85 35.68 13.66
C SER A 452 -20.36 36.63 12.55
N PRO A 453 -21.24 37.38 11.89
CA PRO A 453 -20.80 38.25 10.81
C PRO A 453 -19.95 39.34 11.40
N TYR A 454 -18.62 39.12 11.36
CA TYR A 454 -17.72 40.25 11.41
C TYR A 454 -17.98 41.02 10.13
N SER A 455 -18.72 42.12 10.29
CA SER A 455 -18.91 43.18 9.32
C SER A 455 -17.60 43.43 8.57
N HIS A 456 -17.59 43.18 7.27
CA HIS A 456 -16.67 43.87 6.39
C HIS A 456 -16.88 45.37 6.57
N LYS A 457 -16.08 45.98 7.39
CA LYS A 457 -15.84 47.40 7.22
C LYS A 457 -15.09 47.52 5.91
N SER A 458 -15.81 48.00 4.92
CA SER A 458 -15.26 48.58 3.73
C SER A 458 -14.31 49.68 4.13
N GLU A 459 -13.02 49.45 4.08
CA GLU A 459 -12.04 50.50 3.95
C GLU A 459 -11.89 50.83 2.46
N ASN A 460 -12.85 51.59 1.98
CA ASN A 460 -12.61 52.53 0.90
C ASN A 460 -11.98 53.79 1.53
N GLU A 461 -10.71 53.97 1.34
CA GLU A 461 -10.12 55.32 1.22
C GLU A 461 -8.93 55.28 0.24
N PRO A 462 -8.87 56.28 -0.63
CA PRO A 462 -7.91 56.33 -1.73
C PRO A 462 -6.61 57.01 -1.31
N PHE A 463 -5.47 56.43 -1.81
CA PHE A 463 -4.38 57.20 -2.41
C PHE A 463 -3.42 56.25 -3.12
#